data_02f9dce7e4178df2f6ce62775fee6642
#
_entry.id   02f9dce7e4178df2f6ce62775fee6642
#
_cell.length_a   1.000
_cell.length_b   1.000
_cell.length_c   1.000
_cell.angle_alpha   90.00
_cell.angle_beta   90.00
_cell.angle_gamma   90.00
#
_symmetry.space_group_name_H-M   'P 1'
#
loop_
_entity.id
_entity.type
_entity.pdbx_description
1 polymer ?
#
loop_
_entity_poly.entity_id
_entity_poly.type
_entity_poly.pdbx_seq_one_letter_code
_entity_poly.pdbx_strand_id
1 'polypeptide(L)'
;MATTFTKLSLFALLAATTACEFHARGPEDYRDVTQALLDTKAGDIKACYDGALKGQQDLQGRVTVQFVVEAETGMLKDVKVDPAGTTAPEVLSQCVTTSVSGLALTPADKRDGIATWVYDFTPSAAPGAPPAPLPPPS
;
A
#
# COMPACT_ATOMS: atom_id res chain seq x y z
N MET A 1 55.52 -52.50 16.23
CA MET A 1 54.10 -52.69 16.00
C MET A 1 53.48 -51.30 16.11
N ALA A 2 53.23 -50.62 15.00
CA ALA A 2 52.69 -49.25 14.96
C ALA A 2 51.24 -49.31 14.53
N THR A 3 50.34 -48.89 15.39
CA THR A 3 48.92 -48.86 15.11
C THR A 3 48.58 -47.42 14.70
N THR A 4 48.35 -47.24 13.40
CA THR A 4 48.00 -45.96 12.79
C THR A 4 46.49 -45.69 13.00
N PHE A 5 46.14 -44.67 13.82
CA PHE A 5 44.77 -44.21 13.96
C PHE A 5 44.47 -43.21 12.86
N THR A 6 43.69 -43.64 11.88
CA THR A 6 43.14 -42.78 10.84
C THR A 6 41.97 -41.95 11.42
N LYS A 7 42.19 -40.64 11.56
CA LYS A 7 41.11 -39.69 11.91
C LYS A 7 40.22 -39.46 10.70
N LEU A 8 39.02 -40.01 10.72
CA LEU A 8 37.97 -39.75 9.75
C LEU A 8 37.30 -38.41 10.14
N SER A 9 37.67 -37.34 9.44
CA SER A 9 36.98 -36.05 9.57
C SER A 9 35.64 -36.10 8.86
N LEU A 10 34.57 -36.16 9.63
CA LEU A 10 33.22 -36.08 9.13
C LEU A 10 32.91 -34.59 8.86
N PHE A 11 33.04 -34.17 7.61
CA PHE A 11 32.57 -32.84 7.16
C PHE A 11 31.05 -32.89 7.07
N ALA A 12 30.39 -32.35 8.08
CA ALA A 12 28.94 -32.13 8.03
C ALA A 12 28.66 -30.96 7.07
N LEU A 13 28.19 -31.28 5.87
CA LEU A 13 27.68 -30.32 4.90
C LEU A 13 26.34 -29.81 5.42
N LEU A 14 26.33 -28.63 6.02
CA LEU A 14 25.08 -27.90 6.30
C LEU A 14 24.53 -27.45 4.94
N ALA A 15 23.57 -28.19 4.42
CA ALA A 15 22.72 -27.71 3.34
C ALA A 15 21.79 -26.63 3.91
N ALA A 16 22.12 -25.37 3.65
CA ALA A 16 21.21 -24.27 3.86
C ALA A 16 20.06 -24.43 2.85
N THR A 17 18.96 -25.02 3.27
CA THR A 17 17.70 -24.98 2.53
C THR A 17 17.18 -23.56 2.60
N THR A 18 17.45 -22.77 1.56
CA THR A 18 16.69 -21.54 1.30
C THR A 18 15.25 -21.96 1.03
N ALA A 19 14.43 -21.94 2.07
CA ALA A 19 12.99 -22.04 1.91
C ALA A 19 12.57 -20.83 1.08
N CYS A 20 12.24 -21.05 -0.20
CA CYS A 20 11.45 -20.10 -0.97
C CYS A 20 10.10 -20.02 -0.27
N GLU A 21 9.90 -19.00 0.57
CA GLU A 21 8.59 -18.75 1.14
C GLU A 21 7.63 -18.40 0.01
N PHE A 22 6.81 -19.39 -0.32
CA PHE A 22 5.66 -19.24 -1.19
C PHE A 22 4.58 -18.47 -0.43
N HIS A 23 4.61 -17.14 -0.54
CA HIS A 23 3.59 -16.30 0.08
C HIS A 23 2.43 -16.08 -0.89
N ALA A 24 1.39 -16.90 -0.77
CA ALA A 24 0.07 -16.56 -1.26
C ALA A 24 -0.69 -15.88 -0.10
N ARG A 25 -0.81 -14.56 -0.14
CA ARG A 25 -1.54 -13.81 0.90
C ARG A 25 -3.02 -14.07 0.82
N GLY A 26 -3.69 -14.19 1.98
CA GLY A 26 -5.14 -14.09 2.07
C GLY A 26 -5.62 -12.66 1.76
N PRO A 27 -6.94 -12.46 1.50
CA PRO A 27 -7.48 -11.14 1.17
C PRO A 27 -7.23 -10.08 2.25
N GLU A 28 -7.26 -10.48 3.54
CA GLU A 28 -7.02 -9.57 4.67
C GLU A 28 -5.55 -9.16 4.75
N ASP A 29 -4.63 -10.13 4.69
CA ASP A 29 -3.19 -9.86 4.66
C ASP A 29 -2.81 -8.97 3.47
N TYR A 30 -3.43 -9.22 2.31
CA TYR A 30 -3.20 -8.43 1.11
C TYR A 30 -3.65 -6.97 1.29
N ARG A 31 -4.80 -6.77 1.95
CA ARG A 31 -5.32 -5.44 2.28
C ARG A 31 -4.38 -4.70 3.22
N ASP A 32 -3.92 -5.35 4.29
CA ASP A 32 -3.08 -4.72 5.32
C ASP A 32 -1.72 -4.29 4.75
N VAL A 33 -1.07 -5.15 3.96
CA VAL A 33 0.22 -4.79 3.33
C VAL A 33 0.07 -3.73 2.25
N THR A 34 -1.06 -3.71 1.53
CA THR A 34 -1.38 -2.67 0.55
C THR A 34 -1.63 -1.35 1.26
N GLN A 35 -2.36 -1.36 2.37
CA GLN A 35 -2.55 -0.16 3.20
C GLN A 35 -1.21 0.39 3.67
N ALA A 36 -0.37 -0.44 4.27
CA ALA A 36 0.94 -0.01 4.73
C ALA A 36 1.80 0.60 3.62
N LEU A 37 1.71 0.04 2.40
CA LEU A 37 2.40 0.59 1.24
C LEU A 37 1.86 1.98 0.87
N LEU A 38 0.54 2.14 0.79
CA LEU A 38 -0.11 3.41 0.45
C LEU A 38 0.13 4.47 1.53
N ASP A 39 0.20 4.08 2.80
CA ASP A 39 0.49 4.97 3.94
C ASP A 39 1.90 5.59 3.83
N THR A 40 2.83 4.96 3.12
CA THR A 40 4.14 5.58 2.83
C THR A 40 4.01 6.86 2.01
N LYS A 41 2.88 7.06 1.33
CA LYS A 41 2.55 8.24 0.52
C LYS A 41 1.62 9.23 1.22
N ALA A 42 1.30 9.01 2.49
CA ALA A 42 0.40 9.89 3.25
C ALA A 42 0.85 11.36 3.23
N GLY A 43 2.17 11.61 3.28
CA GLY A 43 2.72 12.96 3.18
C GLY A 43 2.50 13.60 1.81
N ASP A 44 2.71 12.85 0.73
CA ASP A 44 2.48 13.31 -0.64
C ASP A 44 0.99 13.57 -0.88
N ILE A 45 0.13 12.66 -0.43
CA ILE A 45 -1.34 12.79 -0.51
C ILE A 45 -1.81 14.03 0.27
N LYS A 46 -1.27 14.24 1.47
CA LYS A 46 -1.56 15.45 2.24
C LYS A 46 -1.13 16.71 1.49
N ALA A 47 0.04 16.71 0.86
CA ALA A 47 0.51 17.84 0.07
C ALA A 47 -0.39 18.13 -1.14
N CYS A 48 -0.95 17.08 -1.79
CA CYS A 48 -1.96 17.24 -2.84
C CYS A 48 -3.17 18.00 -2.33
N TYR A 49 -3.67 17.63 -1.16
CA TYR A 49 -4.82 18.24 -0.54
C TYR A 49 -4.54 19.69 -0.11
N ASP A 50 -3.42 19.93 0.57
CA ASP A 50 -2.99 21.26 0.99
C ASP A 50 -2.81 22.21 -0.22
N GLY A 51 -2.33 21.65 -1.34
CA GLY A 51 -2.22 22.38 -2.60
C GLY A 51 -3.59 22.77 -3.17
N ALA A 52 -4.54 21.85 -3.17
CA ALA A 52 -5.89 22.07 -3.66
C ALA A 52 -6.68 23.07 -2.78
N LEU A 53 -6.45 23.07 -1.47
CA LEU A 53 -7.05 24.02 -0.53
C LEU A 53 -6.65 25.47 -0.78
N LYS A 54 -5.52 25.72 -1.45
CA LYS A 54 -5.12 27.09 -1.84
C LYS A 54 -6.08 27.72 -2.84
N GLY A 55 -6.69 26.89 -3.69
CA GLY A 55 -7.70 27.34 -4.67
C GLY A 55 -9.13 27.27 -4.14
N GLN A 56 -9.39 26.38 -3.19
CA GLN A 56 -10.71 26.16 -2.61
C GLN A 56 -10.56 25.78 -1.14
N GLN A 57 -10.72 26.73 -0.24
CA GLN A 57 -10.41 26.57 1.20
C GLN A 57 -11.35 25.61 1.95
N ASP A 58 -12.55 25.40 1.45
CA ASP A 58 -13.57 24.50 1.98
C ASP A 58 -13.67 23.17 1.20
N LEU A 59 -12.66 22.87 0.40
CA LEU A 59 -12.63 21.68 -0.41
C LEU A 59 -12.73 20.41 0.46
N GLN A 60 -13.72 19.61 0.13
CA GLN A 60 -13.92 18.28 0.71
C GLN A 60 -14.36 17.32 -0.40
N GLY A 61 -14.16 16.04 -0.19
CA GLY A 61 -14.58 15.04 -1.15
C GLY A 61 -13.81 13.74 -1.01
N ARG A 62 -14.14 12.81 -1.86
CA ARG A 62 -13.57 11.48 -1.89
C ARG A 62 -12.84 11.26 -3.20
N VAL A 63 -11.69 10.62 -3.13
CA VAL A 63 -10.97 10.08 -4.29
C VAL A 63 -10.93 8.57 -4.16
N THR A 64 -11.52 7.87 -5.12
CA THR A 64 -11.46 6.42 -5.23
C THR A 64 -10.49 6.04 -6.33
N VAL A 65 -9.45 5.28 -6.00
CA VAL A 65 -8.41 4.84 -6.91
C VAL A 65 -8.49 3.34 -7.08
N GLN A 66 -8.49 2.88 -8.32
CA GLN A 66 -8.38 1.45 -8.67
C GLN A 66 -7.00 1.19 -9.28
N PHE A 67 -6.42 0.06 -8.97
CA PHE A 67 -5.13 -0.37 -9.51
C PHE A 67 -4.98 -1.88 -9.49
N VAL A 68 -4.05 -2.37 -10.29
CA VAL A 68 -3.60 -3.76 -10.28
C VAL A 68 -2.24 -3.83 -9.61
N VAL A 69 -2.07 -4.74 -8.67
CA VAL A 69 -0.75 -5.10 -8.14
C VAL A 69 -0.27 -6.30 -8.95
N GLU A 70 0.76 -6.08 -9.76
CA GLU A 70 1.28 -7.09 -10.66
C GLU A 70 1.96 -8.23 -9.90
N ALA A 71 1.67 -9.45 -10.29
CA ALA A 71 2.35 -10.63 -9.79
C ALA A 71 3.88 -10.52 -10.01
N GLU A 72 4.64 -11.16 -9.16
CA GLU A 72 6.11 -11.28 -9.21
C GLU A 72 6.89 -9.97 -9.02
N THR A 73 6.42 -8.84 -9.52
CA THR A 73 7.07 -7.53 -9.35
C THR A 73 6.48 -6.71 -8.20
N GLY A 74 5.21 -6.94 -7.87
CA GLY A 74 4.46 -6.16 -6.89
C GLY A 74 4.12 -4.74 -7.35
N MET A 75 4.47 -4.34 -8.56
CA MET A 75 4.25 -2.98 -9.06
C MET A 75 2.76 -2.66 -9.18
N LEU A 76 2.39 -1.47 -8.74
CA LEU A 76 1.06 -0.92 -8.96
C LEU A 76 0.95 -0.46 -10.41
N LYS A 77 0.07 -1.11 -11.17
CA LYS A 77 -0.22 -0.81 -12.59
C LYS A 77 -1.67 -0.40 -12.76
N ASP A 78 -1.97 0.19 -13.91
CA ASP A 78 -3.32 0.63 -14.30
C ASP A 78 -3.99 1.49 -13.22
N VAL A 79 -3.18 2.34 -12.56
CA VAL A 79 -3.66 3.25 -11.53
C VAL A 79 -4.59 4.28 -12.14
N LYS A 80 -5.85 4.26 -11.78
CA LYS A 80 -6.90 5.12 -12.33
C LYS A 80 -7.89 5.55 -11.27
N VAL A 81 -8.50 6.70 -11.52
CA VAL A 81 -9.63 7.18 -10.71
C VAL A 81 -10.90 6.43 -11.09
N ASP A 82 -11.63 5.95 -10.11
CA ASP A 82 -13.00 5.48 -10.32
C ASP A 82 -13.95 6.68 -10.24
N PRO A 83 -14.54 7.09 -11.37
CA PRO A 83 -15.41 8.27 -11.40
C PRO A 83 -16.71 8.07 -10.63
N ALA A 84 -17.18 6.83 -10.48
CA ALA A 84 -18.41 6.53 -9.73
C ALA A 84 -18.23 6.70 -8.22
N GLY A 85 -17.02 6.44 -7.71
CA GLY A 85 -16.68 6.55 -6.29
C GLY A 85 -15.98 7.87 -5.92
N THR A 86 -15.72 8.77 -6.88
CA THR A 86 -14.95 9.99 -6.67
C THR A 86 -15.86 11.22 -6.71
N THR A 87 -15.76 12.07 -5.69
CA THR A 87 -16.49 13.35 -5.59
C THR A 87 -15.54 14.54 -5.50
N ALA A 88 -14.26 14.30 -5.30
CA ALA A 88 -13.25 15.36 -5.26
C ALA A 88 -12.98 15.93 -6.65
N PRO A 89 -12.48 17.18 -6.75
CA PRO A 89 -12.08 17.79 -8.01
C PRO A 89 -10.98 16.99 -8.72
N GLU A 90 -10.98 17.06 -10.05
CA GLU A 90 -10.04 16.32 -10.89
C GLU A 90 -8.57 16.63 -10.55
N VAL A 91 -8.24 17.88 -10.25
CA VAL A 91 -6.86 18.27 -9.88
C VAL A 91 -6.36 17.53 -8.65
N LEU A 92 -7.22 17.30 -7.66
CA LEU A 92 -6.88 16.52 -6.47
C LEU A 92 -6.76 15.02 -6.82
N SER A 93 -7.71 14.51 -7.58
CA SER A 93 -7.74 13.10 -8.00
C SER A 93 -6.51 12.72 -8.82
N GLN A 94 -6.08 13.57 -9.74
CA GLN A 94 -4.86 13.36 -10.54
C GLN A 94 -3.60 13.39 -9.68
N CYS A 95 -3.50 14.32 -8.74
CA CYS A 95 -2.36 14.39 -7.82
C CYS A 95 -2.26 13.13 -6.97
N VAL A 96 -3.37 12.66 -6.39
CA VAL A 96 -3.42 11.41 -5.62
C VAL A 96 -2.99 10.21 -6.47
N THR A 97 -3.54 10.09 -7.67
CA THR A 97 -3.22 8.99 -8.59
C THR A 97 -1.73 8.98 -8.95
N THR A 98 -1.17 10.15 -9.22
CA THR A 98 0.27 10.31 -9.51
C THR A 98 1.12 9.92 -8.30
N SER A 99 0.70 10.28 -7.10
CA SER A 99 1.43 9.98 -5.87
C SER A 99 1.54 8.50 -5.56
N VAL A 100 0.52 7.71 -5.91
CA VAL A 100 0.51 6.26 -5.69
C VAL A 100 1.05 5.45 -6.87
N SER A 101 1.18 6.07 -8.04
CA SER A 101 1.77 5.44 -9.22
C SER A 101 3.24 5.10 -8.99
N GLY A 102 3.68 3.95 -9.47
CA GLY A 102 5.07 3.50 -9.36
C GLY A 102 5.44 2.89 -8.01
N LEU A 103 4.51 2.77 -7.07
CA LEU A 103 4.72 1.97 -5.85
C LEU A 103 4.83 0.49 -6.20
N ALA A 104 5.55 -0.24 -5.36
CA ALA A 104 5.69 -1.68 -5.48
C ALA A 104 5.52 -2.36 -4.13
N LEU A 105 4.67 -3.38 -4.08
CA LEU A 105 4.45 -4.21 -2.90
C LEU A 105 5.60 -5.20 -2.75
N THR A 106 6.24 -5.20 -1.59
CA THR A 106 7.36 -6.09 -1.30
C THR A 106 7.09 -6.89 -0.02
N PRO A 107 7.25 -8.22 -0.05
CA PRO A 107 7.47 -9.06 -1.21
C PRO A 107 6.26 -9.10 -2.15
N ALA A 108 6.51 -9.32 -3.45
CA ALA A 108 5.44 -9.45 -4.44
C ALA A 108 4.60 -10.72 -4.21
N ASP A 109 3.34 -10.72 -4.66
CA ASP A 109 2.48 -11.89 -4.63
C ASP A 109 2.66 -12.76 -5.90
N LYS A 110 2.14 -13.98 -5.87
CA LYS A 110 2.19 -14.92 -6.99
C LYS A 110 1.06 -14.71 -8.01
N ARG A 111 0.09 -13.89 -7.68
CA ARG A 111 -1.05 -13.57 -8.54
C ARG A 111 -1.28 -12.07 -8.57
N ASP A 112 -1.81 -11.59 -9.69
CA ASP A 112 -2.27 -10.22 -9.80
C ASP A 112 -3.39 -9.97 -8.79
N GLY A 113 -3.30 -8.83 -8.10
CA GLY A 113 -4.32 -8.37 -7.19
C GLY A 113 -4.99 -7.11 -7.75
N ILE A 114 -6.32 -7.10 -7.77
CA ILE A 114 -7.08 -5.89 -8.09
C ILE A 114 -7.49 -5.24 -6.78
N ALA A 115 -7.15 -3.97 -6.60
CA ALA A 115 -7.48 -3.23 -5.40
C ALA A 115 -8.21 -1.93 -5.73
N THR A 116 -9.12 -1.55 -4.83
CA THR A 116 -9.77 -0.24 -4.82
C THR A 116 -9.47 0.41 -3.49
N TRP A 117 -8.99 1.64 -3.54
CA TRP A 117 -8.64 2.41 -2.34
C TRP A 117 -9.35 3.75 -2.32
N VAL A 118 -9.80 4.14 -1.12
CA VAL A 118 -10.59 5.34 -0.92
C VAL A 118 -9.85 6.31 -0.01
N TYR A 119 -9.71 7.54 -0.47
CA TYR A 119 -9.21 8.66 0.32
C TYR A 119 -10.34 9.65 0.56
N ASP A 120 -10.68 9.88 1.82
CA ASP A 120 -11.66 10.88 2.22
C ASP A 120 -10.92 12.15 2.67
N PHE A 121 -11.23 13.27 2.05
CA PHE A 121 -10.67 14.58 2.35
C PHE A 121 -11.73 15.46 3.01
N THR A 122 -11.39 15.96 4.18
CA THR A 122 -12.22 16.89 4.94
C THR A 122 -11.36 18.05 5.42
N PRO A 123 -11.86 19.29 5.39
CA PRO A 123 -11.14 20.41 5.99
C PRO A 123 -10.80 20.07 7.44
N SER A 124 -9.55 20.32 7.84
CA SER A 124 -9.19 20.19 9.24
C SER A 124 -10.06 21.14 10.05
N ALA A 125 -10.79 20.62 11.04
CA ALA A 125 -11.56 21.48 11.94
C ALA A 125 -10.64 22.54 12.54
N ALA A 126 -11.09 23.80 12.54
CA ALA A 126 -10.35 24.87 13.19
C ALA A 126 -10.03 24.48 14.65
N PRO A 127 -8.87 24.88 15.21
CA PRO A 127 -8.54 24.58 16.59
C PRO A 127 -9.68 25.10 17.50
N GLY A 128 -10.37 24.18 18.18
CA GLY A 128 -11.50 24.49 19.04
C GLY A 128 -12.88 24.10 18.54
N ALA A 129 -13.01 23.55 17.32
CA ALA A 129 -14.26 22.96 16.87
C ALA A 129 -14.53 21.63 17.60
N PRO A 130 -15.76 21.39 18.11
CA PRO A 130 -16.10 20.11 18.72
C PRO A 130 -15.99 18.97 17.70
N PRO A 131 -15.62 17.76 18.12
CA PRO A 131 -15.54 16.61 17.21
C PRO A 131 -16.90 16.34 16.58
N ALA A 132 -16.89 16.04 15.27
CA ALA A 132 -18.10 15.71 14.54
C ALA A 132 -18.79 14.49 15.18
N PRO A 133 -20.15 14.47 15.24
CA PRO A 133 -20.89 13.32 15.75
C PRO A 133 -20.54 12.06 14.97
N LEU A 134 -20.29 10.96 15.68
CA LEU A 134 -20.09 9.65 15.08
C LEU A 134 -21.35 9.26 14.30
N PRO A 135 -21.23 8.66 13.09
CA PRO A 135 -22.37 8.13 12.37
C PRO A 135 -23.06 7.05 13.21
N PRO A 136 -24.40 6.94 13.13
CA PRO A 136 -25.13 5.93 13.87
C PRO A 136 -24.71 4.52 13.42
N PRO A 137 -24.68 3.54 14.33
CA PRO A 137 -24.39 2.17 13.98
C PRO A 137 -25.48 1.62 13.03
N SER A 138 -25.04 1.01 11.94
CA SER A 138 -25.90 0.29 10.98
C SER A 138 -26.30 -1.08 11.48
#